data_a860a28923ed258e804ae0ce1cd6ddcd
#
_entry.id   a860a28923ed258e804ae0ce1cd6ddcd
#
_cell.length_a   1.000
_cell.length_b   1.000
_cell.length_c   1.000
_cell.angle_alpha   90.00
_cell.angle_beta   90.00
_cell.angle_gamma   90.00
#
_symmetry.space_group_name_H-M   'P 1'
#
loop_
_entity.id
_entity.type
_entity.pdbx_description
1 polymer ?
#
loop_
_entity_poly.entity_id
_entity_poly.type
_entity_poly.pdbx_seq_one_letter_code
_entity_poly.pdbx_strand_id
1 'polypeptide(L)'
;MDSKTRKQLQEKLKQRTHLLPSVFQQFLEENRSSLSLGSRYEYAKDFHLFTDYLRKVFSEEVDDQLIIHLEKQDYQNFLAKIYRHTRSFQTTANQETEQLFENSYYGISRKQYSLNHFLRFLYQKGLIEEEISLLGTSLPETTKAAPRYIDAELFKDFEHLFIPIEGFQTSREASFEEKNRPRNLAITAILLYCGLKIHEVVELKRKDVSLTKQILNLNRKENRLKKVPIPKEAMPFLENYFELTAQNTDENSFVFRSSHDQQISPRTIRQILSKITVYKNVSPELCRKTYRYYAELYLDDADAVNYLCGNRYLSSHSFQDIWEKMVDFSYHELAAFVQVSSI
;
A
#
# COMPACT_ATOMS: atom_id res chain seq x y z
N MET A 1 3.93 -0.35 12.90
CA MET A 1 5.26 -0.98 12.67
C MET A 1 5.84 -1.27 14.05
N ASP A 2 6.14 -2.54 14.34
CA ASP A 2 6.70 -2.94 15.63
C ASP A 2 8.06 -2.27 15.91
N SER A 3 8.45 -2.24 17.20
CA SER A 3 9.68 -1.56 17.66
C SER A 3 10.95 -2.12 17.02
N LYS A 4 11.01 -3.44 16.79
CA LYS A 4 12.18 -4.11 16.21
C LYS A 4 12.34 -3.74 14.73
N THR A 5 11.26 -3.82 13.96
CA THR A 5 11.23 -3.42 12.54
C THR A 5 11.55 -1.93 12.37
N ARG A 6 11.08 -1.08 13.29
CA ARG A 6 11.39 0.36 13.28
C ARG A 6 12.88 0.61 13.50
N LYS A 7 13.50 -0.06 14.48
CA LYS A 7 14.95 0.06 14.73
C LYS A 7 15.78 -0.40 13.53
N GLN A 8 15.43 -1.54 12.92
CA GLN A 8 16.11 -2.04 11.74
C GLN A 8 16.01 -1.07 10.55
N LEU A 9 14.85 -0.45 10.35
CA LEU A 9 14.68 0.52 9.28
C LEU A 9 15.46 1.81 9.55
N GLN A 10 15.53 2.26 10.81
CA GLN A 10 16.37 3.39 11.22
C GLN A 10 17.84 3.14 10.93
N GLU A 11 18.34 1.95 11.28
CA GLU A 11 19.73 1.59 11.01
C GLU A 11 20.03 1.56 9.50
N LYS A 12 19.19 0.92 8.72
CA LYS A 12 19.31 0.91 7.25
C LYS A 12 19.27 2.32 6.64
N LEU A 13 18.41 3.20 7.17
CA LEU A 13 18.36 4.59 6.73
C LEU A 13 19.68 5.30 7.04
N LYS A 14 20.20 5.17 8.28
CA LYS A 14 21.45 5.78 8.71
C LYS A 14 22.62 5.36 7.80
N GLN A 15 22.77 4.05 7.57
CA GLN A 15 23.81 3.51 6.69
C GLN A 15 23.73 4.08 5.28
N ARG A 16 22.52 4.15 4.70
CA ARG A 16 22.33 4.72 3.36
C ARG A 16 22.60 6.23 3.33
N THR A 17 22.08 6.97 4.31
CA THR A 17 22.23 8.43 4.36
C THR A 17 23.70 8.81 4.41
N HIS A 18 24.51 8.10 5.18
CA HIS A 18 25.95 8.40 5.32
C HIS A 18 26.74 8.31 4.00
N LEU A 19 26.27 7.55 3.02
CA LEU A 19 26.91 7.38 1.71
C LEU A 19 26.46 8.39 0.65
N LEU A 20 25.57 9.30 1.01
CA LEU A 20 25.07 10.35 0.11
C LEU A 20 25.87 11.64 0.27
N PRO A 21 25.95 12.51 -0.76
CA PRO A 21 26.38 13.91 -0.62
C PRO A 21 25.66 14.65 0.52
N SER A 22 26.32 15.64 1.11
CA SER A 22 25.85 16.23 2.37
C SER A 22 24.54 17.01 2.22
N VAL A 23 24.24 17.58 1.07
CA VAL A 23 22.97 18.25 0.79
C VAL A 23 21.75 17.28 0.87
N PHE A 24 21.93 16.02 0.43
CA PHE A 24 20.87 15.02 0.59
C PHE A 24 20.74 14.55 2.04
N GLN A 25 21.85 14.42 2.75
CA GLN A 25 21.86 14.10 4.17
C GLN A 25 21.11 15.17 4.97
N GLN A 26 21.42 16.45 4.72
CA GLN A 26 20.76 17.59 5.35
C GLN A 26 19.24 17.60 5.06
N PHE A 27 18.85 17.40 3.80
CA PHE A 27 17.44 17.31 3.43
C PHE A 27 16.70 16.21 4.22
N LEU A 28 17.27 14.99 4.29
CA LEU A 28 16.66 13.88 4.99
C LEU A 28 16.55 14.10 6.50
N GLU A 29 17.50 14.83 7.08
CA GLU A 29 17.51 15.15 8.50
C GLU A 29 16.50 16.24 8.85
N GLU A 30 16.50 17.36 8.14
CA GLU A 30 15.59 18.46 8.41
C GLU A 30 14.11 18.11 8.16
N ASN A 31 13.85 17.17 7.26
CA ASN A 31 12.50 16.69 6.98
C ASN A 31 12.05 15.52 7.87
N ARG A 32 12.65 15.32 9.06
CA ARG A 32 12.26 14.26 10.01
C ARG A 32 10.84 14.40 10.53
N SER A 33 10.35 15.61 10.68
CA SER A 33 9.00 15.89 11.19
C SER A 33 7.93 15.74 10.10
N SER A 34 8.26 16.10 8.85
CA SER A 34 7.33 16.10 7.71
C SER A 34 7.27 14.74 6.99
N LEU A 35 8.39 14.02 6.90
CA LEU A 35 8.51 12.74 6.24
C LEU A 35 8.54 11.57 7.22
N SER A 36 7.73 10.56 6.97
CA SER A 36 7.79 9.31 7.72
C SER A 36 9.15 8.63 7.56
N LEU A 37 9.53 7.78 8.52
CA LEU A 37 10.77 6.98 8.43
C LEU A 37 10.84 6.16 7.14
N GLY A 38 9.72 5.55 6.73
CA GLY A 38 9.63 4.81 5.46
C GLY A 38 9.82 5.70 4.25
N SER A 39 9.22 6.88 4.24
CA SER A 39 9.38 7.84 3.14
C SER A 39 10.84 8.30 3.02
N ARG A 40 11.49 8.64 4.13
CA ARG A 40 12.91 9.02 4.13
C ARG A 40 13.81 7.90 3.61
N TYR A 41 13.51 6.65 3.97
CA TYR A 41 14.26 5.50 3.48
C TYR A 41 14.10 5.33 1.95
N GLU A 42 12.88 5.49 1.43
CA GLU A 42 12.65 5.44 -0.02
C GLU A 42 13.31 6.62 -0.75
N TYR A 43 13.28 7.83 -0.18
CA TYR A 43 13.98 9.00 -0.72
C TYR A 43 15.51 8.78 -0.76
N ALA A 44 16.10 8.24 0.31
CA ALA A 44 17.51 7.89 0.31
C ALA A 44 17.86 6.90 -0.81
N LYS A 45 17.00 5.93 -1.10
CA LYS A 45 17.19 5.02 -2.24
C LYS A 45 17.14 5.75 -3.59
N ASP A 46 16.22 6.69 -3.74
CA ASP A 46 16.09 7.47 -4.97
C ASP A 46 17.30 8.38 -5.18
N PHE A 47 17.80 9.00 -4.11
CA PHE A 47 19.00 9.83 -4.16
C PHE A 47 20.25 9.02 -4.51
N HIS A 48 20.39 7.79 -4.00
CA HIS A 48 21.48 6.90 -4.43
C HIS A 48 21.39 6.59 -5.93
N LEU A 49 20.21 6.24 -6.43
CA LEU A 49 20.03 5.99 -7.85
C LEU A 49 20.37 7.22 -8.71
N PHE A 50 20.03 8.40 -8.23
CA PHE A 50 20.35 9.66 -8.89
C PHE A 50 21.86 9.94 -8.85
N THR A 51 22.50 9.78 -7.70
CA THR A 51 23.96 9.93 -7.53
C THR A 51 24.73 8.96 -8.43
N ASP A 52 24.29 7.67 -8.49
CA ASP A 52 24.91 6.67 -9.37
C ASP A 52 24.75 7.02 -10.86
N TYR A 53 23.64 7.62 -11.23
CA TYR A 53 23.43 8.14 -12.58
C TYR A 53 24.37 9.31 -12.88
N LEU A 54 24.49 10.28 -11.98
CA LEU A 54 25.38 11.43 -12.16
C LEU A 54 26.85 11.01 -12.29
N ARG A 55 27.33 10.08 -11.47
CA ARG A 55 28.69 9.52 -11.60
C ARG A 55 28.96 8.95 -13.00
N LYS A 56 27.94 8.29 -13.60
CA LYS A 56 28.07 7.73 -14.96
C LYS A 56 28.04 8.80 -16.05
N VAL A 57 27.34 9.90 -15.82
CA VAL A 57 27.19 10.96 -16.82
C VAL A 57 28.37 11.92 -16.79
N PHE A 58 28.78 12.35 -15.60
CA PHE A 58 29.83 13.35 -15.45
C PHE A 58 31.24 12.72 -15.31
N SER A 59 31.33 11.40 -15.07
CA SER A 59 32.59 10.67 -14.85
C SER A 59 33.44 11.24 -13.70
N GLU A 60 32.79 11.90 -12.74
CA GLU A 60 33.40 12.60 -11.63
C GLU A 60 32.78 12.15 -10.31
N GLU A 61 33.41 12.50 -9.19
CA GLU A 61 32.82 12.33 -7.87
C GLU A 61 31.64 13.31 -7.70
N VAL A 62 30.51 12.78 -7.27
CA VAL A 62 29.28 13.58 -7.09
C VAL A 62 29.32 14.21 -5.70
N ASP A 63 29.66 15.45 -5.66
CA ASP A 63 29.67 16.30 -4.45
C ASP A 63 28.48 17.28 -4.41
N ASP A 64 28.42 18.08 -3.36
CA ASP A 64 27.37 19.07 -3.19
C ASP A 64 27.41 20.18 -4.24
N GLN A 65 28.61 20.56 -4.70
CA GLN A 65 28.79 21.62 -5.70
C GLN A 65 28.21 21.17 -7.04
N LEU A 66 28.51 19.96 -7.46
CA LEU A 66 27.92 19.39 -8.68
C LEU A 66 26.38 19.41 -8.59
N ILE A 67 25.81 18.96 -7.46
CA ILE A 67 24.35 18.85 -7.28
C ILE A 67 23.66 20.22 -7.33
N ILE A 68 24.25 21.25 -6.75
CA ILE A 68 23.70 22.61 -6.71
C ILE A 68 23.71 23.25 -8.10
N HIS A 69 24.68 22.90 -8.95
CA HIS A 69 24.80 23.46 -10.31
C HIS A 69 24.04 22.68 -11.39
N LEU A 70 23.35 21.57 -11.01
CA LEU A 70 22.55 20.83 -11.98
C LEU A 70 21.36 21.65 -12.49
N GLU A 71 21.16 21.57 -13.80
CA GLU A 71 20.03 22.17 -14.46
C GLU A 71 18.79 21.26 -14.45
N LYS A 72 17.63 21.83 -14.70
CA LYS A 72 16.37 21.07 -14.84
C LYS A 72 16.50 19.91 -15.82
N GLN A 73 17.25 20.11 -16.91
CA GLN A 73 17.46 19.10 -17.94
C GLN A 73 18.16 17.85 -17.41
N ASP A 74 19.09 17.97 -16.46
CA ASP A 74 19.80 16.82 -15.87
C ASP A 74 18.87 15.90 -15.11
N TYR A 75 17.94 16.48 -14.34
CA TYR A 75 16.90 15.74 -13.64
C TYR A 75 15.92 15.08 -14.61
N GLN A 76 15.57 15.76 -15.70
CA GLN A 76 14.70 15.20 -16.73
C GLN A 76 15.36 14.02 -17.47
N ASN A 77 16.65 14.17 -17.79
CA ASN A 77 17.45 13.11 -18.42
C ASN A 77 17.54 11.87 -17.50
N PHE A 78 17.72 12.08 -16.19
CA PHE A 78 17.66 10.97 -15.23
C PHE A 78 16.30 10.28 -15.25
N LEU A 79 15.20 11.03 -15.17
CA LEU A 79 13.84 10.45 -15.16
C LEU A 79 13.53 9.68 -16.44
N ALA A 80 14.01 10.15 -17.58
CA ALA A 80 13.88 9.46 -18.85
C ALA A 80 14.69 8.14 -18.87
N LYS A 81 15.94 8.17 -18.36
CA LYS A 81 16.83 7.01 -18.38
C LYS A 81 16.50 5.94 -17.34
N ILE A 82 15.94 6.35 -16.18
CA ILE A 82 15.63 5.42 -15.10
C ILE A 82 14.47 4.46 -15.41
N TYR A 83 13.75 4.68 -16.51
CA TYR A 83 12.71 3.75 -16.98
C TYR A 83 13.26 2.32 -17.10
N ARG A 84 14.44 2.19 -17.74
CA ARG A 84 15.17 0.92 -17.84
C ARG A 84 16.58 1.12 -17.30
N HIS A 85 16.96 0.31 -16.32
CA HIS A 85 18.31 0.35 -15.77
C HIS A 85 18.77 -1.04 -15.33
N THR A 86 20.04 -1.31 -15.48
CA THR A 86 20.67 -2.54 -15.03
C THR A 86 21.18 -2.39 -13.61
N ARG A 87 20.99 -3.40 -12.79
CA ARG A 87 21.61 -3.51 -11.45
C ARG A 87 22.43 -4.79 -11.38
N SER A 88 23.63 -4.64 -10.85
CA SER A 88 24.48 -5.78 -10.52
C SER A 88 24.16 -6.28 -9.11
N PHE A 89 24.10 -7.59 -8.96
CA PHE A 89 23.91 -8.28 -7.69
C PHE A 89 25.01 -9.32 -7.54
N GLN A 90 25.57 -9.40 -6.34
CA GLN A 90 26.37 -10.55 -5.98
C GLN A 90 25.45 -11.71 -5.57
N THR A 91 25.57 -12.82 -6.25
CA THR A 91 24.90 -14.07 -5.87
C THR A 91 25.60 -14.70 -4.67
N THR A 92 24.91 -15.63 -4.00
CA THR A 92 25.50 -16.44 -2.90
C THR A 92 26.75 -17.23 -3.30
N ALA A 93 27.01 -17.36 -4.61
CA ALA A 93 28.21 -18.01 -5.18
C ALA A 93 29.31 -17.00 -5.57
N ASN A 94 29.24 -15.73 -5.08
CA ASN A 94 30.17 -14.64 -5.44
C ASN A 94 30.26 -14.32 -6.95
N GLN A 95 29.25 -14.70 -7.72
CA GLN A 95 29.17 -14.31 -9.12
C GLN A 95 28.35 -12.99 -9.22
N GLU A 96 28.88 -12.06 -9.99
CA GLU A 96 28.16 -10.82 -10.32
C GLU A 96 27.17 -11.12 -11.44
N THR A 97 25.89 -10.89 -11.16
CA THR A 97 24.83 -11.03 -12.16
C THR A 97 24.16 -9.68 -12.37
N GLU A 98 23.93 -9.34 -13.63
CA GLU A 98 23.21 -8.14 -14.00
C GLU A 98 21.74 -8.48 -14.25
N GLN A 99 20.85 -7.68 -13.68
CA GLN A 99 19.43 -7.79 -13.93
C GLN A 99 18.88 -6.48 -14.45
N LEU A 100 18.14 -6.56 -15.57
CA LEU A 100 17.43 -5.42 -16.13
C LEU A 100 16.16 -5.16 -15.31
N PHE A 101 16.00 -3.92 -14.85
CA PHE A 101 14.82 -3.43 -14.15
C PHE A 101 14.07 -2.44 -15.02
N GLU A 102 12.76 -2.62 -15.10
CA GLU A 102 11.83 -1.65 -15.67
C GLU A 102 11.01 -1.02 -14.55
N ASN A 103 11.05 0.31 -14.47
CA ASN A 103 10.22 1.04 -13.53
C ASN A 103 8.84 1.29 -14.14
N SER A 104 7.79 1.01 -13.38
CA SER A 104 6.43 1.43 -13.75
C SER A 104 6.31 2.96 -13.74
N TYR A 105 5.30 3.47 -14.43
CA TYR A 105 4.94 4.90 -14.38
C TYR A 105 4.90 5.45 -12.95
N TYR A 106 4.21 4.75 -12.03
CA TYR A 106 4.14 5.14 -10.62
C TYR A 106 5.50 5.13 -9.91
N GLY A 107 6.38 4.20 -10.30
CA GLY A 107 7.74 4.13 -9.77
C GLY A 107 8.59 5.32 -10.20
N ILE A 108 8.44 5.79 -11.44
CA ILE A 108 9.13 6.98 -11.96
C ILE A 108 8.52 8.24 -11.35
N SER A 109 7.19 8.37 -11.34
CA SER A 109 6.48 9.48 -10.74
C SER A 109 6.85 9.68 -9.26
N ARG A 110 6.99 8.60 -8.49
CA ARG A 110 7.47 8.69 -7.11
C ARG A 110 8.88 9.29 -7.02
N LYS A 111 9.80 8.91 -7.91
CA LYS A 111 11.16 9.48 -7.97
C LYS A 111 11.15 10.95 -8.39
N GLN A 112 10.28 11.29 -9.32
CA GLN A 112 10.05 12.70 -9.70
C GLN A 112 9.60 13.52 -8.48
N TYR A 113 8.69 13.00 -7.66
CA TYR A 113 8.24 13.67 -6.43
C TYR A 113 9.36 13.81 -5.40
N SER A 114 10.19 12.78 -5.20
CA SER A 114 11.30 12.85 -4.25
C SER A 114 12.33 13.91 -4.65
N LEU A 115 12.69 13.98 -5.94
CA LEU A 115 13.59 14.99 -6.48
C LEU A 115 12.97 16.40 -6.46
N ASN A 116 11.71 16.53 -6.82
CA ASN A 116 11.02 17.82 -6.77
C ASN A 116 10.93 18.38 -5.33
N HIS A 117 10.73 17.52 -4.34
CA HIS A 117 10.75 17.94 -2.94
C HIS A 117 12.14 18.37 -2.49
N PHE A 118 13.19 17.70 -2.95
CA PHE A 118 14.58 18.09 -2.72
C PHE A 118 14.93 19.41 -3.40
N LEU A 119 14.53 19.62 -4.66
CA LEU A 119 14.76 20.90 -5.37
C LEU A 119 14.09 22.09 -4.66
N ARG A 120 12.86 21.89 -4.18
CA ARG A 120 12.19 22.92 -3.36
C ARG A 120 12.97 23.23 -2.09
N PHE A 121 13.54 22.21 -1.44
CA PHE A 121 14.40 22.41 -0.27
C PHE A 121 15.66 23.21 -0.61
N LEU A 122 16.35 22.91 -1.72
CA LEU A 122 17.52 23.68 -2.16
C LEU A 122 17.17 25.15 -2.38
N TYR A 123 16.05 25.42 -3.06
CA TYR A 123 15.57 26.78 -3.28
C TYR A 123 15.23 27.49 -1.96
N GLN A 124 14.52 26.87 -1.04
CA GLN A 124 14.18 27.42 0.27
C GLN A 124 15.40 27.71 1.14
N LYS A 125 16.51 27.00 0.93
CA LYS A 125 17.80 27.24 1.59
C LYS A 125 18.65 28.29 0.89
N GLY A 126 18.22 28.81 -0.25
CA GLY A 126 19.01 29.74 -1.05
C GLY A 126 20.27 29.11 -1.67
N LEU A 127 20.27 27.77 -1.81
CA LEU A 127 21.36 27.03 -2.44
C LEU A 127 21.27 27.04 -3.97
N ILE A 128 20.09 27.28 -4.51
CA ILE A 128 19.83 27.54 -5.93
C ILE A 128 19.02 28.83 -6.06
N GLU A 129 19.28 29.59 -7.13
CA GLU A 129 18.68 30.92 -7.33
C GLU A 129 17.23 30.85 -7.82
N GLU A 130 16.91 29.83 -8.62
CA GLU A 130 15.59 29.67 -9.23
C GLU A 130 14.88 28.43 -8.71
N GLU A 131 13.54 28.52 -8.53
CA GLU A 131 12.74 27.36 -8.17
C GLU A 131 12.59 26.41 -9.36
N ILE A 132 13.31 25.31 -9.35
CA ILE A 132 13.19 24.26 -10.35
C ILE A 132 12.02 23.33 -9.99
N SER A 133 11.01 23.26 -10.87
CA SER A 133 9.90 22.30 -10.73
C SER A 133 9.98 21.21 -11.79
N LEU A 134 9.92 19.96 -11.33
CA LEU A 134 9.81 18.78 -12.18
C LEU A 134 8.34 18.35 -12.40
N LEU A 135 7.41 18.96 -11.67
CA LEU A 135 5.98 18.68 -11.85
C LEU A 135 5.54 19.18 -13.22
N GLY A 136 4.77 18.36 -13.94
CA GLY A 136 4.38 18.65 -15.33
C GLY A 136 5.41 18.22 -16.38
N THR A 137 6.62 17.76 -15.99
CA THR A 137 7.55 17.13 -16.93
C THR A 137 6.92 15.83 -17.45
N SER A 138 6.89 15.66 -18.76
CA SER A 138 6.45 14.43 -19.40
C SER A 138 7.35 13.27 -18.94
N LEU A 139 6.76 12.27 -18.31
CA LEU A 139 7.45 11.02 -17.98
C LEU A 139 7.43 10.10 -19.22
N PRO A 140 8.43 9.18 -19.34
CA PRO A 140 8.42 8.22 -20.42
C PRO A 140 7.08 7.50 -20.50
N GLU A 141 6.56 7.33 -21.71
CA GLU A 141 5.36 6.54 -21.94
C GLU A 141 5.61 5.10 -21.50
N THR A 142 5.19 4.84 -20.29
CA THR A 142 5.04 3.47 -19.79
C THR A 142 3.59 3.10 -20.01
N THR A 143 3.32 1.89 -20.45
CA THR A 143 1.96 1.39 -20.48
C THR A 143 1.34 1.57 -19.10
N LYS A 144 0.47 2.56 -18.95
CA LYS A 144 -0.39 2.67 -17.78
C LYS A 144 -1.16 1.35 -17.76
N ALA A 145 -0.80 0.46 -16.85
CA ALA A 145 -1.61 -0.73 -16.68
C ALA A 145 -3.05 -0.28 -16.45
N ALA A 146 -3.98 -0.86 -17.19
CA ALA A 146 -5.41 -0.63 -16.98
C ALA A 146 -5.73 -0.78 -15.48
N PRO A 147 -6.65 0.02 -14.94
CA PRO A 147 -7.07 -0.15 -13.56
C PRO A 147 -7.48 -1.61 -13.37
N ARG A 148 -6.78 -2.31 -12.46
CA ARG A 148 -7.12 -3.69 -12.11
C ARG A 148 -8.04 -3.65 -10.91
N TYR A 149 -9.12 -4.39 -11.01
CA TYR A 149 -10.00 -4.75 -9.89
C TYR A 149 -10.45 -6.19 -10.08
N ILE A 150 -10.88 -6.83 -9.01
CA ILE A 150 -11.39 -8.20 -9.04
C ILE A 150 -12.82 -8.13 -9.54
N ASP A 151 -13.18 -9.00 -10.47
CA ASP A 151 -14.52 -9.05 -11.05
C ASP A 151 -15.56 -9.39 -9.98
N ALA A 152 -16.66 -8.63 -9.94
CA ALA A 152 -17.74 -8.83 -8.95
C ALA A 152 -18.39 -10.20 -9.07
N GLU A 153 -18.47 -10.81 -10.25
CA GLU A 153 -19.01 -12.16 -10.45
C GLU A 153 -18.32 -13.21 -9.60
N LEU A 154 -17.02 -13.03 -9.31
CA LEU A 154 -16.24 -13.97 -8.51
C LEU A 154 -16.60 -13.93 -7.01
N PHE A 155 -17.30 -12.88 -6.57
CA PHE A 155 -17.74 -12.78 -5.17
C PHE A 155 -19.02 -13.58 -4.88
N LYS A 156 -19.70 -14.13 -5.90
CA LYS A 156 -20.87 -15.02 -5.73
C LYS A 156 -20.53 -16.22 -4.88
N ASP A 157 -19.30 -16.71 -5.03
CA ASP A 157 -18.76 -17.74 -4.17
C ASP A 157 -17.38 -17.29 -3.65
N PHE A 158 -17.42 -16.50 -2.59
CA PHE A 158 -16.24 -15.87 -2.01
C PHE A 158 -15.15 -16.88 -1.61
N GLU A 159 -15.54 -18.07 -1.16
CA GLU A 159 -14.60 -19.11 -0.76
C GLU A 159 -13.83 -19.71 -1.94
N HIS A 160 -14.41 -19.73 -3.13
CA HIS A 160 -13.75 -20.17 -4.37
C HIS A 160 -12.63 -19.24 -4.84
N LEU A 161 -12.52 -18.04 -4.29
CA LEU A 161 -11.37 -17.19 -4.57
C LEU A 161 -10.03 -17.81 -4.11
N PHE A 162 -10.08 -18.70 -3.12
CA PHE A 162 -8.91 -19.34 -2.52
C PHE A 162 -8.61 -20.71 -3.09
N ILE A 163 -7.37 -21.16 -2.94
CA ILE A 163 -6.96 -22.53 -3.20
C ILE A 163 -7.85 -23.45 -2.34
N PRO A 164 -8.53 -24.45 -2.92
CA PRO A 164 -9.22 -25.48 -2.16
C PRO A 164 -8.24 -26.21 -1.22
N ILE A 165 -8.75 -26.70 -0.08
CA ILE A 165 -7.90 -27.39 0.91
C ILE A 165 -7.19 -28.60 0.28
N GLU A 166 -7.86 -29.32 -0.62
CA GLU A 166 -7.33 -30.46 -1.37
C GLU A 166 -6.26 -30.07 -2.41
N GLY A 167 -6.17 -28.78 -2.76
CA GLY A 167 -5.18 -28.25 -3.71
C GLY A 167 -3.80 -27.96 -3.11
N PHE A 168 -3.60 -28.17 -1.80
CA PHE A 168 -2.30 -27.99 -1.18
C PHE A 168 -1.38 -29.20 -1.43
N GLN A 169 -0.08 -28.91 -1.61
CA GLN A 169 0.91 -29.92 -2.03
C GLN A 169 1.22 -30.94 -0.93
N THR A 170 1.04 -30.57 0.33
CA THR A 170 1.32 -31.45 1.47
C THR A 170 0.16 -31.47 2.47
N SER A 171 -0.04 -32.61 3.15
CA SER A 171 -1.04 -32.75 4.21
C SER A 171 -0.83 -31.75 5.35
N ARG A 172 0.42 -31.35 5.61
CA ARG A 172 0.75 -30.34 6.64
C ARG A 172 0.25 -28.95 6.22
N GLU A 173 0.40 -28.59 4.96
CA GLU A 173 -0.10 -27.31 4.42
C GLU A 173 -1.62 -27.28 4.42
N ALA A 174 -2.27 -28.38 3.99
CA ALA A 174 -3.72 -28.51 4.00
C ALA A 174 -4.28 -28.35 5.43
N SER A 175 -3.74 -29.07 6.41
CA SER A 175 -4.16 -28.96 7.82
C SER A 175 -3.89 -27.58 8.42
N PHE A 176 -2.76 -26.94 8.05
CA PHE A 176 -2.48 -25.58 8.48
C PHE A 176 -3.47 -24.57 7.89
N GLU A 177 -3.84 -24.73 6.61
CA GLU A 177 -4.83 -23.88 5.97
C GLU A 177 -6.22 -24.09 6.55
N GLU A 178 -6.64 -25.33 6.74
CA GLU A 178 -7.92 -25.67 7.34
C GLU A 178 -8.10 -24.96 8.69
N LYS A 179 -7.12 -25.06 9.57
CA LYS A 179 -7.11 -24.39 10.87
C LYS A 179 -7.18 -22.85 10.77
N ASN A 180 -6.54 -22.27 9.79
CA ASN A 180 -6.44 -20.83 9.66
C ASN A 180 -7.43 -20.23 8.66
N ARG A 181 -8.18 -21.04 7.92
CA ARG A 181 -9.08 -20.60 6.86
C ARG A 181 -10.14 -19.61 7.34
N PRO A 182 -10.81 -19.79 8.50
CA PRO A 182 -11.77 -18.80 8.98
C PRO A 182 -11.15 -17.43 9.20
N ARG A 183 -9.94 -17.37 9.78
CA ARG A 183 -9.18 -16.12 9.93
C ARG A 183 -8.82 -15.52 8.57
N ASN A 184 -8.35 -16.35 7.64
CA ASN A 184 -7.90 -15.90 6.32
C ASN A 184 -9.07 -15.34 5.50
N LEU A 185 -10.23 -15.99 5.56
CA LEU A 185 -11.48 -15.51 4.96
C LEU A 185 -11.94 -14.19 5.58
N ALA A 186 -11.96 -14.08 6.91
CA ALA A 186 -12.34 -12.85 7.61
C ALA A 186 -11.41 -11.66 7.29
N ILE A 187 -10.08 -11.88 7.21
CA ILE A 187 -9.12 -10.86 6.78
C ILE A 187 -9.41 -10.39 5.36
N THR A 188 -9.65 -11.33 4.46
CA THR A 188 -9.91 -11.03 3.05
C THR A 188 -11.25 -10.32 2.88
N ALA A 189 -12.29 -10.75 3.62
CA ALA A 189 -13.59 -10.09 3.64
C ALA A 189 -13.46 -8.62 4.09
N ILE A 190 -12.76 -8.32 5.18
CA ILE A 190 -12.52 -6.93 5.61
C ILE A 190 -11.78 -6.11 4.54
N LEU A 191 -10.78 -6.68 3.88
CA LEU A 191 -10.04 -5.97 2.84
C LEU A 191 -10.89 -5.67 1.61
N LEU A 192 -11.74 -6.61 1.20
CA LEU A 192 -12.57 -6.49 -0.01
C LEU A 192 -13.88 -5.76 0.23
N TYR A 193 -14.56 -6.01 1.35
CA TYR A 193 -15.88 -5.43 1.61
C TYR A 193 -15.87 -4.12 2.41
N CYS A 194 -14.78 -3.87 3.17
CA CYS A 194 -14.66 -2.64 3.97
C CYS A 194 -13.55 -1.70 3.47
N GLY A 195 -12.76 -2.13 2.49
CA GLY A 195 -11.72 -1.30 1.86
C GLY A 195 -10.63 -0.81 2.81
N LEU A 196 -10.32 -1.54 3.89
CA LEU A 196 -9.32 -1.16 4.87
C LEU A 196 -7.90 -1.16 4.29
N LYS A 197 -7.04 -0.31 4.86
CA LYS A 197 -5.60 -0.38 4.62
C LYS A 197 -5.02 -1.55 5.41
N ILE A 198 -3.97 -2.18 4.89
CA ILE A 198 -3.34 -3.33 5.55
C ILE A 198 -2.93 -3.06 7.01
N HIS A 199 -2.46 -1.85 7.31
CA HIS A 199 -2.08 -1.49 8.68
C HIS A 199 -3.31 -1.31 9.59
N GLU A 200 -4.46 -0.88 9.06
CA GLU A 200 -5.72 -0.80 9.80
C GLU A 200 -6.18 -2.20 10.21
N VAL A 201 -6.07 -3.20 9.31
CA VAL A 201 -6.37 -4.61 9.61
C VAL A 201 -5.44 -5.19 10.67
N VAL A 202 -4.14 -4.90 10.56
CA VAL A 202 -3.12 -5.38 11.51
C VAL A 202 -3.33 -4.80 12.92
N GLU A 203 -3.76 -3.54 13.02
CA GLU A 203 -3.93 -2.81 14.28
C GLU A 203 -5.31 -2.96 14.89
N LEU A 204 -6.26 -3.63 14.20
CA LEU A 204 -7.64 -3.79 14.64
C LEU A 204 -7.71 -4.62 15.92
N LYS A 205 -8.38 -4.08 16.94
CA LYS A 205 -8.62 -4.73 18.24
C LYS A 205 -10.07 -5.22 18.35
N ARG A 206 -10.30 -6.19 19.23
CA ARG A 206 -11.66 -6.74 19.42
C ARG A 206 -12.68 -5.68 19.79
N LYS A 207 -12.35 -4.74 20.68
CA LYS A 207 -13.21 -3.60 21.04
C LYS A 207 -13.57 -2.67 19.87
N ASP A 208 -12.79 -2.73 18.81
CA ASP A 208 -12.98 -1.87 17.64
C ASP A 208 -14.00 -2.46 16.65
N VAL A 209 -14.44 -3.71 16.87
CA VAL A 209 -15.39 -4.41 16.00
C VAL A 209 -16.72 -4.58 16.73
N SER A 210 -17.76 -3.99 16.18
CA SER A 210 -19.13 -4.22 16.64
C SER A 210 -19.92 -4.93 15.55
N LEU A 211 -20.05 -6.27 15.67
CA LEU A 211 -20.83 -7.06 14.74
C LEU A 211 -22.32 -6.70 14.80
N THR A 212 -22.87 -6.49 16.01
CA THR A 212 -24.28 -6.11 16.19
C THR A 212 -24.64 -4.77 15.56
N LYS A 213 -23.69 -3.81 15.53
CA LYS A 213 -23.88 -2.50 14.88
C LYS A 213 -23.32 -2.46 13.46
N GLN A 214 -22.68 -3.53 13.02
CA GLN A 214 -22.00 -3.63 11.73
C GLN A 214 -21.01 -2.47 11.48
N ILE A 215 -20.16 -2.18 12.48
CA ILE A 215 -19.22 -1.04 12.45
C ILE A 215 -17.82 -1.50 12.88
N LEU A 216 -16.81 -1.05 12.14
CA LEU A 216 -15.42 -1.05 12.55
C LEU A 216 -15.01 0.35 13.03
N ASN A 217 -14.38 0.45 14.19
CA ASN A 217 -13.80 1.70 14.70
C ASN A 217 -12.29 1.70 14.43
N LEU A 218 -11.81 2.65 13.63
CA LEU A 218 -10.43 2.68 13.16
C LEU A 218 -9.64 3.80 13.84
N ASN A 219 -8.39 3.52 14.17
CA ASN A 219 -7.46 4.54 14.68
C ASN A 219 -6.92 5.40 13.53
N ARG A 220 -7.75 6.31 13.03
CA ARG A 220 -7.39 7.28 11.97
C ARG A 220 -7.12 8.66 12.57
N LYS A 221 -6.38 9.50 11.82
CA LYS A 221 -6.15 10.91 12.19
C LYS A 221 -7.48 11.63 12.44
N GLU A 222 -7.47 12.68 13.27
CA GLU A 222 -8.66 13.38 13.75
C GLU A 222 -9.61 13.85 12.65
N ASN A 223 -9.07 14.33 11.54
CA ASN A 223 -9.84 14.84 10.40
C ASN A 223 -10.25 13.75 9.37
N ARG A 224 -10.27 12.48 9.78
CA ARG A 224 -10.66 11.35 8.93
C ARG A 224 -11.73 10.51 9.59
N LEU A 225 -12.59 9.92 8.76
CA LEU A 225 -13.62 9.00 9.26
C LEU A 225 -12.98 7.84 10.02
N LYS A 226 -13.38 7.69 11.28
CA LYS A 226 -12.89 6.60 12.16
C LYS A 226 -13.79 5.36 12.11
N LYS A 227 -15.04 5.53 11.69
CA LYS A 227 -16.01 4.43 11.57
C LYS A 227 -16.10 3.95 10.13
N VAL A 228 -16.19 2.64 9.95
CA VAL A 228 -16.40 2.01 8.63
C VAL A 228 -17.53 0.99 8.75
N PRO A 229 -18.53 1.00 7.86
CA PRO A 229 -19.59 0.01 7.84
C PRO A 229 -19.03 -1.39 7.52
N ILE A 230 -19.65 -2.42 8.09
CA ILE A 230 -19.45 -3.82 7.71
C ILE A 230 -20.66 -4.23 6.87
N PRO A 231 -20.51 -4.45 5.56
CA PRO A 231 -21.60 -4.94 4.72
C PRO A 231 -22.10 -6.31 5.14
N LYS A 232 -23.36 -6.58 4.93
CA LYS A 232 -24.01 -7.86 5.26
C LYS A 232 -23.29 -9.06 4.63
N GLU A 233 -22.74 -8.93 3.43
CA GLU A 233 -21.98 -9.98 2.77
C GLU A 233 -20.66 -10.35 3.50
N ALA A 234 -20.08 -9.45 4.25
CA ALA A 234 -18.87 -9.72 5.04
C ALA A 234 -19.16 -10.37 6.39
N MET A 235 -20.38 -10.22 6.90
CA MET A 235 -20.77 -10.66 8.25
C MET A 235 -20.55 -12.15 8.51
N PRO A 236 -20.95 -13.10 7.65
CA PRO A 236 -20.78 -14.52 7.92
C PRO A 236 -19.32 -14.93 8.21
N PHE A 237 -18.37 -14.31 7.51
CA PHE A 237 -16.94 -14.61 7.68
C PHE A 237 -16.39 -14.05 8.99
N LEU A 238 -16.88 -12.90 9.41
CA LEU A 238 -16.49 -12.29 10.69
C LEU A 238 -17.14 -13.01 11.86
N GLU A 239 -18.42 -13.30 11.79
CA GLU A 239 -19.16 -14.01 12.82
C GLU A 239 -18.55 -15.38 13.09
N ASN A 240 -18.31 -16.18 12.04
CA ASN A 240 -17.63 -17.47 12.17
C ASN A 240 -16.26 -17.35 12.83
N TYR A 241 -15.44 -16.37 12.41
CA TYR A 241 -14.13 -16.17 13.02
C TYR A 241 -14.20 -15.71 14.48
N PHE A 242 -15.14 -14.81 14.81
CA PHE A 242 -15.34 -14.33 16.17
C PHE A 242 -15.89 -15.42 17.09
N GLU A 243 -16.77 -16.28 16.61
CA GLU A 243 -17.28 -17.45 17.33
C GLU A 243 -16.17 -18.44 17.65
N LEU A 244 -15.35 -18.82 16.68
CA LEU A 244 -14.20 -19.69 16.87
C LEU A 244 -13.13 -19.11 17.82
N THR A 245 -13.09 -17.79 18.00
CA THR A 245 -12.17 -17.10 18.89
C THR A 245 -12.84 -16.51 20.13
N ALA A 246 -14.06 -16.92 20.45
CA ALA A 246 -14.86 -16.39 21.57
C ALA A 246 -14.20 -16.56 22.95
N GLN A 247 -13.30 -17.54 23.10
CA GLN A 247 -12.52 -17.76 24.33
C GLN A 247 -11.60 -16.57 24.67
N ASN A 248 -11.25 -15.76 23.67
CA ASN A 248 -10.46 -14.56 23.90
C ASN A 248 -11.37 -13.40 24.29
N THR A 249 -11.51 -13.16 25.58
CA THR A 249 -12.34 -12.11 26.15
C THR A 249 -11.62 -10.77 26.30
N ASP A 250 -10.32 -10.69 26.03
CA ASP A 250 -9.57 -9.43 26.10
C ASP A 250 -9.93 -8.50 24.93
N GLU A 251 -10.73 -7.48 25.23
CA GLU A 251 -11.15 -6.47 24.27
C GLU A 251 -9.99 -5.66 23.66
N ASN A 252 -8.86 -5.56 24.34
CA ASN A 252 -7.67 -4.87 23.86
C ASN A 252 -6.76 -5.75 22.98
N SER A 253 -7.07 -7.04 22.89
CA SER A 253 -6.34 -7.95 22.03
C SER A 253 -6.58 -7.67 20.55
N PHE A 254 -5.58 -7.98 19.72
CA PHE A 254 -5.73 -7.89 18.27
C PHE A 254 -6.77 -8.90 17.76
N VAL A 255 -7.61 -8.46 16.81
CA VAL A 255 -8.60 -9.36 16.15
C VAL A 255 -7.86 -10.48 15.45
N PHE A 256 -6.88 -10.12 14.60
CA PHE A 256 -6.17 -11.10 13.81
C PHE A 256 -4.80 -11.40 14.40
N ARG A 257 -4.60 -12.67 14.77
CA ARG A 257 -3.37 -13.16 15.35
C ARG A 257 -2.65 -14.12 14.42
N SER A 258 -1.33 -14.18 14.57
CA SER A 258 -0.49 -15.19 13.92
C SER A 258 -0.69 -16.56 14.59
N SER A 259 -0.08 -17.62 14.02
CA SER A 259 -0.06 -18.96 14.63
C SER A 259 0.64 -19.02 15.98
N HIS A 260 1.41 -18.00 16.34
CA HIS A 260 2.09 -17.85 17.62
C HIS A 260 1.38 -16.88 18.57
N ASP A 261 0.10 -16.66 18.35
CA ASP A 261 -0.76 -15.78 19.16
C ASP A 261 -0.26 -14.32 19.28
N GLN A 262 0.56 -13.89 18.34
CA GLN A 262 1.05 -12.52 18.22
C GLN A 262 0.24 -11.74 17.18
N GLN A 263 0.32 -10.42 17.19
CA GLN A 263 -0.24 -9.56 16.17
C GLN A 263 0.15 -10.07 14.77
N ILE A 264 -0.81 -10.18 13.85
CA ILE A 264 -0.53 -10.60 12.48
C ILE A 264 0.35 -9.58 11.76
N SER A 265 1.29 -10.06 10.94
CA SER A 265 2.16 -9.15 10.19
C SER A 265 1.57 -8.76 8.83
N PRO A 266 1.91 -7.58 8.28
CA PRO A 266 1.56 -7.23 6.91
C PRO A 266 2.07 -8.23 5.87
N ARG A 267 3.19 -8.89 6.16
CA ARG A 267 3.75 -9.95 5.29
C ARG A 267 2.82 -11.16 5.26
N THR A 268 2.33 -11.60 6.42
CA THR A 268 1.40 -12.72 6.51
C THR A 268 0.10 -12.44 5.75
N ILE A 269 -0.44 -11.22 5.87
CA ILE A 269 -1.64 -10.83 5.10
C ILE A 269 -1.39 -10.93 3.59
N ARG A 270 -0.23 -10.47 3.11
CA ARG A 270 0.12 -10.62 1.68
C ARG A 270 0.25 -12.09 1.27
N GLN A 271 0.80 -12.95 2.13
CA GLN A 271 0.86 -14.40 1.88
C GLN A 271 -0.53 -15.04 1.85
N ILE A 272 -1.46 -14.59 2.67
CA ILE A 272 -2.87 -15.03 2.62
C ILE A 272 -3.47 -14.66 1.25
N LEU A 273 -3.32 -13.41 0.83
CA LEU A 273 -3.85 -12.95 -0.45
C LEU A 273 -3.21 -13.64 -1.67
N SER A 274 -1.96 -14.12 -1.55
CA SER A 274 -1.29 -14.86 -2.63
C SER A 274 -1.93 -16.24 -2.89
N LYS A 275 -2.79 -16.74 -2.01
CA LYS A 275 -3.57 -17.96 -2.16
C LYS A 275 -4.85 -17.77 -2.98
N ILE A 276 -5.19 -16.54 -3.33
CA ILE A 276 -6.28 -16.25 -4.25
C ILE A 276 -5.83 -16.65 -5.66
N THR A 277 -6.51 -17.67 -6.21
CA THR A 277 -6.08 -18.32 -7.46
C THR A 277 -6.62 -17.68 -8.73
N VAL A 278 -7.77 -17.01 -8.63
CA VAL A 278 -8.48 -16.41 -9.78
C VAL A 278 -7.79 -15.20 -10.36
N TYR A 279 -6.90 -14.57 -9.57
CA TYR A 279 -6.08 -13.43 -9.99
C TYR A 279 -4.61 -13.59 -9.60
N LYS A 280 -3.72 -13.33 -10.54
CA LYS A 280 -2.29 -13.22 -10.23
C LYS A 280 -2.01 -11.92 -9.47
N ASN A 281 -1.14 -11.99 -8.47
CA ASN A 281 -0.64 -10.84 -7.72
C ASN A 281 -1.73 -10.06 -6.96
N VAL A 282 -2.64 -10.74 -6.29
CA VAL A 282 -3.58 -10.07 -5.38
C VAL A 282 -2.82 -9.43 -4.24
N SER A 283 -3.14 -8.17 -3.98
CA SER A 283 -2.50 -7.37 -2.94
C SER A 283 -3.55 -6.60 -2.14
N PRO A 284 -3.25 -6.16 -0.92
CA PRO A 284 -4.16 -5.30 -0.15
C PRO A 284 -4.58 -4.05 -0.91
N GLU A 285 -3.69 -3.53 -1.75
CA GLU A 285 -4.00 -2.37 -2.60
C GLU A 285 -4.98 -2.71 -3.73
N LEU A 286 -4.86 -3.91 -4.32
CA LEU A 286 -5.84 -4.40 -5.31
C LEU A 286 -7.22 -4.59 -4.66
N CYS A 287 -7.28 -5.20 -3.48
CA CYS A 287 -8.53 -5.35 -2.72
C CYS A 287 -9.20 -3.98 -2.48
N ARG A 288 -8.40 -3.00 -2.05
CA ARG A 288 -8.89 -1.65 -1.80
C ARG A 288 -9.33 -0.92 -3.08
N LYS A 289 -8.65 -1.12 -4.20
CA LYS A 289 -9.07 -0.58 -5.51
C LYS A 289 -10.38 -1.21 -5.96
N THR A 290 -10.53 -2.51 -5.77
CA THR A 290 -11.76 -3.25 -6.04
C THR A 290 -12.92 -2.65 -5.23
N TYR A 291 -12.75 -2.54 -3.91
CA TYR A 291 -13.76 -1.91 -3.05
C TYR A 291 -14.11 -0.49 -3.53
N ARG A 292 -13.10 0.36 -3.78
CA ARG A 292 -13.36 1.72 -4.23
C ARG A 292 -14.16 1.78 -5.52
N TYR A 293 -13.79 0.99 -6.50
CA TYR A 293 -14.46 0.94 -7.79
C TYR A 293 -15.95 0.59 -7.64
N TYR A 294 -16.25 -0.50 -6.94
CA TYR A 294 -17.63 -0.93 -6.77
C TYR A 294 -18.42 -0.08 -5.78
N ALA A 295 -17.81 0.43 -4.73
CA ALA A 295 -18.47 1.35 -3.82
C ALA A 295 -18.82 2.69 -4.50
N GLU A 296 -17.99 3.14 -5.45
CA GLU A 296 -18.26 4.34 -6.25
C GLU A 296 -19.43 4.12 -7.20
N LEU A 297 -19.50 2.95 -7.84
CA LEU A 297 -20.65 2.55 -8.66
C LEU A 297 -21.94 2.43 -7.81
N TYR A 298 -21.84 1.91 -6.58
CA TYR A 298 -22.98 1.69 -5.71
C TYR A 298 -23.55 2.97 -5.11
N LEU A 299 -22.65 3.87 -4.65
CA LEU A 299 -23.06 5.13 -4.00
C LEU A 299 -23.31 6.25 -5.00
N ASP A 300 -22.79 6.13 -6.23
CA ASP A 300 -22.70 7.23 -7.22
C ASP A 300 -22.12 8.53 -6.62
N ASP A 301 -21.14 8.37 -5.70
CA ASP A 301 -20.55 9.46 -4.93
C ASP A 301 -19.06 9.16 -4.59
N ALA A 302 -18.17 9.68 -5.43
CA ALA A 302 -16.72 9.52 -5.25
C ALA A 302 -16.18 10.14 -3.96
N ASP A 303 -16.82 11.19 -3.45
CA ASP A 303 -16.41 11.87 -2.22
C ASP A 303 -16.79 11.03 -0.98
N ALA A 304 -17.98 10.43 -0.97
CA ALA A 304 -18.39 9.50 0.07
C ALA A 304 -17.44 8.30 0.13
N VAL A 305 -17.04 7.73 -1.02
CA VAL A 305 -16.07 6.64 -1.09
C VAL A 305 -14.67 7.07 -0.61
N ASN A 306 -14.22 8.26 -0.98
CA ASN A 306 -12.96 8.82 -0.47
C ASN A 306 -12.98 8.98 1.05
N TYR A 307 -14.11 9.39 1.61
CA TYR A 307 -14.33 9.54 3.04
C TYR A 307 -14.29 8.17 3.76
N LEU A 308 -15.04 7.18 3.29
CA LEU A 308 -15.00 5.80 3.79
C LEU A 308 -13.58 5.23 3.78
N CYS A 309 -12.86 5.46 2.70
CA CYS A 309 -11.47 5.07 2.57
C CYS A 309 -10.49 5.87 3.45
N GLY A 310 -10.96 6.85 4.23
CA GLY A 310 -10.11 7.66 5.11
C GLY A 310 -9.12 8.55 4.37
N ASN A 311 -9.45 9.01 3.14
CA ASN A 311 -8.59 9.87 2.34
C ASN A 311 -8.87 11.36 2.57
N ARG A 312 -10.13 11.75 2.76
CA ARG A 312 -10.55 13.15 2.94
C ARG A 312 -11.62 13.26 4.03
N TYR A 313 -11.75 14.46 4.58
CA TYR A 313 -12.89 14.84 5.40
C TYR A 313 -14.01 15.33 4.49
N LEU A 314 -15.22 14.80 4.66
CA LEU A 314 -16.44 15.31 4.02
C LEU A 314 -17.25 16.11 5.03
N SER A 315 -17.63 17.32 4.64
CA SER A 315 -18.52 18.16 5.44
C SER A 315 -20.00 17.94 5.15
N SER A 316 -20.35 17.31 4.02
CA SER A 316 -21.72 17.26 3.48
C SER A 316 -22.50 15.98 3.80
N HIS A 317 -21.83 14.89 4.18
CA HIS A 317 -22.50 13.61 4.47
C HIS A 317 -22.31 13.22 5.93
N SER A 318 -23.40 12.84 6.60
CA SER A 318 -23.30 12.21 7.90
C SER A 318 -22.80 10.77 7.74
N PHE A 319 -22.09 10.24 8.76
CA PHE A 319 -21.73 8.83 8.77
C PHE A 319 -22.98 7.93 8.70
N GLN A 320 -24.08 8.35 9.31
CA GLN A 320 -25.32 7.58 9.35
C GLN A 320 -25.89 7.33 7.94
N ASP A 321 -25.94 8.37 7.10
CA ASP A 321 -26.47 8.26 5.73
C ASP A 321 -25.63 7.29 4.88
N ILE A 322 -24.30 7.36 5.03
CA ILE A 322 -23.39 6.45 4.35
C ILE A 322 -23.49 5.03 4.90
N TRP A 323 -23.62 4.89 6.22
CA TRP A 323 -23.73 3.59 6.90
C TRP A 323 -24.98 2.84 6.45
N GLU A 324 -26.14 3.49 6.42
CA GLU A 324 -27.41 2.89 6.00
C GLU A 324 -27.34 2.29 4.59
N LYS A 325 -26.70 2.99 3.68
CA LYS A 325 -26.44 2.47 2.32
C LYS A 325 -25.44 1.35 2.32
N MET A 326 -24.29 1.53 2.94
CA MET A 326 -23.16 0.60 2.83
C MET A 326 -23.33 -0.70 3.61
N VAL A 327 -24.25 -0.78 4.57
CA VAL A 327 -24.60 -2.04 5.23
C VAL A 327 -25.20 -3.04 4.21
N ASP A 328 -25.93 -2.55 3.24
CA ASP A 328 -26.54 -3.35 2.17
C ASP A 328 -25.65 -3.45 0.91
N PHE A 329 -24.43 -2.88 0.95
CA PHE A 329 -23.49 -2.97 -0.16
C PHE A 329 -23.20 -4.43 -0.52
N SER A 330 -23.40 -4.77 -1.80
CA SER A 330 -23.29 -6.12 -2.32
C SER A 330 -22.57 -6.15 -3.67
N TYR A 331 -21.50 -6.92 -3.75
CA TYR A 331 -20.85 -7.23 -5.02
C TYR A 331 -21.76 -8.07 -5.92
N HIS A 332 -22.59 -8.90 -5.33
CA HIS A 332 -23.48 -9.80 -6.04
C HIS A 332 -24.54 -9.02 -6.85
N GLU A 333 -25.15 -8.02 -6.23
CA GLU A 333 -26.10 -7.15 -6.90
C GLU A 333 -25.45 -6.31 -7.99
N LEU A 334 -24.25 -5.80 -7.72
CA LEU A 334 -23.48 -4.99 -8.69
C LEU A 334 -23.03 -5.81 -9.90
N ALA A 335 -22.67 -7.08 -9.75
CA ALA A 335 -22.34 -7.95 -10.85
C ALA A 335 -23.51 -8.10 -11.83
N ALA A 336 -24.73 -8.27 -11.30
CA ALA A 336 -25.93 -8.36 -12.11
C ALA A 336 -26.21 -7.05 -12.87
N PHE A 337 -25.93 -5.90 -12.24
CA PHE A 337 -26.15 -4.57 -12.86
C PHE A 337 -25.15 -4.26 -13.98
N VAL A 338 -23.88 -4.61 -13.82
CA VAL A 338 -22.84 -4.37 -14.84
C VAL A 338 -23.10 -5.20 -16.10
N GLN A 339 -23.61 -6.43 -15.99
CA GLN A 339 -23.98 -7.26 -17.14
C GLN A 339 -25.10 -6.66 -17.99
N VAL A 340 -26.08 -6.03 -17.34
CA VAL A 340 -27.21 -5.38 -18.04
C VAL A 340 -26.78 -4.12 -18.78
N SER A 341 -25.79 -3.40 -18.26
CA SER A 341 -25.28 -2.14 -18.85
C SER A 341 -24.29 -2.36 -19.99
N SER A 342 -23.86 -3.61 -20.24
CA SER A 342 -22.91 -4.00 -21.29
C SER A 342 -23.58 -4.58 -22.55
N ILE A 343 -24.92 -4.61 -22.59
CA ILE A 343 -25.77 -4.98 -23.72
C ILE A 343 -26.40 -3.71 -24.31
#